data_4d8b8508429dd69380befbdf8212982f
#
_entry.id   4d8b8508429dd69380befbdf8212982f
#
_cell.length_a   1.000
_cell.length_b   1.000
_cell.length_c   1.000
_cell.angle_alpha   90.00
_cell.angle_beta   90.00
_cell.angle_gamma   90.00
#
_symmetry.space_group_name_H-M   'P 1'
#
loop_
_entity.id
_entity.type
_entity.pdbx_description
1 polymer ?
#
loop_
_entity_poly.entity_id
_entity_poly.type
_entity_poly.pdbx_seq_one_letter_code
_entity_poly.pdbx_strand_id
1 'polypeptide(L)'
;AMLCLLLLLSALLPVKTAAETAPAKVIRVGSFEDTFNYVNEKGARKGYGYELLETLSGYTGWQFEYVTCDWSDCFEKLKNGEIDIMGDISYTEDRTEEMLFSDEPMGEEKYYLYADLSRADISASDYKTLNGKKVGVLMGTEPEVMLTEWEEKYGLKTEHVNVSNNEDAKQKLANHEIDCFVSLEESFWADLGISTITRVGKSGIYYALNKNRSDLKEELDNAMRALDEAAPFYTADLYKRYFSLDYIPILTGEEKAWLKEHGAIKMGFLTSDSGVSTFDPATGEFTGVITDYIQ
;
A
#
# COMPACT_ATOMS: atom_id res chain seq x y z
N ALA A 1 67.11 -56.38 3.39
CA ALA A 1 66.18 -55.72 4.30
C ALA A 1 66.26 -54.22 4.15
N MET A 2 65.25 -53.63 3.55
CA MET A 2 65.16 -52.20 3.32
C MET A 2 63.89 -51.68 3.98
N LEU A 3 64.08 -50.86 5.01
CA LEU A 3 63.06 -50.36 5.92
C LEU A 3 62.43 -49.09 5.22
N CYS A 4 61.21 -49.15 4.74
CA CYS A 4 60.48 -47.96 4.25
C CYS A 4 59.90 -47.20 5.42
N LEU A 5 60.41 -46.01 5.65
CA LEU A 5 59.91 -45.05 6.62
C LEU A 5 58.77 -44.26 5.94
N LEU A 6 57.51 -44.55 6.29
CA LEU A 6 56.31 -43.77 5.86
C LEU A 6 56.18 -42.58 6.78
N LEU A 7 56.53 -41.38 6.29
CA LEU A 7 56.23 -40.09 6.89
C LEU A 7 54.75 -39.79 6.65
N LEU A 8 53.89 -39.91 7.69
CA LEU A 8 52.52 -39.37 7.72
C LEU A 8 52.59 -37.86 7.90
N LEU A 9 52.44 -37.15 6.80
CA LEU A 9 52.25 -35.70 6.77
C LEU A 9 50.77 -35.43 7.12
N SER A 10 50.43 -35.20 8.37
CA SER A 10 49.12 -34.76 8.80
C SER A 10 48.95 -33.30 8.38
N ALA A 11 48.24 -33.10 7.27
CA ALA A 11 47.78 -31.76 6.87
C ALA A 11 46.79 -31.26 7.91
N LEU A 12 47.21 -30.34 8.77
CA LEU A 12 46.32 -29.52 9.58
C LEU A 12 45.55 -28.59 8.61
N LEU A 13 44.35 -29.01 8.22
CA LEU A 13 43.39 -28.11 7.61
C LEU A 13 42.96 -27.11 8.69
N PRO A 14 43.01 -25.78 8.42
CA PRO A 14 42.45 -24.84 9.37
C PRO A 14 40.96 -25.12 9.50
N VAL A 15 40.52 -25.54 10.68
CA VAL A 15 39.13 -25.54 11.07
C VAL A 15 38.69 -24.06 10.98
N LYS A 16 37.87 -23.73 9.96
CA LYS A 16 37.16 -22.46 9.96
C LYS A 16 36.30 -22.49 11.23
N THR A 17 36.74 -21.79 12.25
CA THR A 17 35.89 -21.41 13.37
C THR A 17 34.69 -20.70 12.75
N ALA A 18 33.50 -21.28 12.95
CA ALA A 18 32.26 -20.57 12.65
C ALA A 18 32.38 -19.21 13.35
N ALA A 19 32.28 -18.14 12.59
CA ALA A 19 32.22 -16.81 13.17
C ALA A 19 31.06 -16.88 14.18
N GLU A 20 31.34 -16.55 15.42
CA GLU A 20 30.34 -16.40 16.47
C GLU A 20 29.39 -15.30 15.94
N THR A 21 28.22 -15.70 15.44
CA THR A 21 27.22 -14.72 14.99
C THR A 21 26.86 -13.93 16.23
N ALA A 22 27.10 -12.62 16.19
CA ALA A 22 26.64 -11.71 17.23
C ALA A 22 25.16 -12.00 17.53
N PRO A 23 24.74 -11.96 18.79
CA PRO A 23 23.35 -12.23 19.14
C PRO A 23 22.45 -11.32 18.30
N ALA A 24 21.43 -11.89 17.70
CA ALA A 24 20.49 -11.13 16.86
C ALA A 24 19.88 -9.99 17.69
N LYS A 25 19.83 -8.81 17.11
CA LYS A 25 19.23 -7.62 17.73
C LYS A 25 17.71 -7.80 17.75
N VAL A 26 17.12 -7.88 18.94
CA VAL A 26 15.66 -7.99 19.10
C VAL A 26 15.06 -6.59 19.11
N ILE A 27 14.11 -6.37 18.23
CA ILE A 27 13.40 -5.09 18.03
C ILE A 27 11.93 -5.27 18.42
N ARG A 28 11.45 -4.43 19.33
CA ARG A 28 10.06 -4.42 19.77
C ARG A 28 9.24 -3.60 18.79
N VAL A 29 8.30 -4.26 18.11
CA VAL A 29 7.47 -3.69 17.05
C VAL A 29 6.06 -3.45 17.59
N GLY A 30 5.58 -2.22 17.54
CA GLY A 30 4.18 -1.90 17.80
C GLY A 30 3.29 -2.52 16.70
N SER A 31 2.31 -3.30 17.13
CA SER A 31 1.43 -4.03 16.22
C SER A 31 -0.03 -3.76 16.56
N PHE A 32 -0.69 -2.99 15.71
CA PHE A 32 -2.13 -2.76 15.71
C PHE A 32 -2.73 -3.34 14.43
N GLU A 33 -4.02 -3.65 14.46
CA GLU A 33 -4.71 -4.21 13.31
C GLU A 33 -5.32 -3.11 12.44
N ASP A 34 -5.00 -3.16 11.15
CA ASP A 34 -5.50 -2.28 10.11
C ASP A 34 -5.42 -2.97 8.73
N THR A 35 -5.56 -2.19 7.65
CA THR A 35 -5.43 -2.68 6.27
C THR A 35 -4.00 -3.11 5.91
N PHE A 36 -2.99 -2.54 6.55
CA PHE A 36 -1.57 -2.84 6.31
C PHE A 36 -1.06 -4.01 7.16
N ASN A 37 -1.69 -4.26 8.31
CA ASN A 37 -1.25 -5.26 9.29
C ASN A 37 -2.45 -5.92 9.96
N TYR A 38 -2.56 -7.25 9.87
CA TYR A 38 -3.65 -7.99 10.49
C TYR A 38 -3.23 -9.40 10.91
N VAL A 39 -4.02 -10.00 11.78
CA VAL A 39 -3.88 -11.41 12.15
C VAL A 39 -5.00 -12.19 11.46
N ASN A 40 -4.62 -13.20 10.66
CA ASN A 40 -5.60 -14.02 9.96
C ASN A 40 -6.31 -14.99 10.91
N GLU A 41 -7.35 -15.68 10.42
CA GLU A 41 -8.15 -16.66 11.17
C GLU A 41 -7.31 -17.81 11.80
N LYS A 42 -6.09 -18.05 11.29
CA LYS A 42 -5.16 -19.06 11.80
C LYS A 42 -4.17 -18.50 12.83
N GLY A 43 -4.33 -17.23 13.23
CA GLY A 43 -3.44 -16.57 14.17
C GLY A 43 -2.09 -16.13 13.58
N ALA A 44 -1.91 -16.17 12.26
CA ALA A 44 -0.68 -15.73 11.61
C ALA A 44 -0.77 -14.24 11.23
N ARG A 45 0.30 -13.49 11.51
CA ARG A 45 0.44 -12.10 11.08
C ARG A 45 0.57 -12.02 9.57
N LYS A 46 -0.10 -11.07 8.99
CA LYS A 46 -0.17 -10.82 7.55
C LYS A 46 -0.29 -9.32 7.31
N GLY A 47 -0.15 -8.94 6.05
CA GLY A 47 -0.31 -7.59 5.58
C GLY A 47 0.95 -7.03 4.97
N TYR A 48 0.80 -5.94 4.25
CA TYR A 48 1.87 -5.26 3.55
C TYR A 48 3.00 -4.83 4.50
N GLY A 49 2.65 -4.16 5.61
CA GLY A 49 3.63 -3.65 6.57
C GLY A 49 4.41 -4.76 7.26
N TYR A 50 3.71 -5.85 7.64
CA TYR A 50 4.35 -7.03 8.22
C TYR A 50 5.35 -7.66 7.23
N GLU A 51 4.94 -7.96 6.00
CA GLU A 51 5.82 -8.63 5.02
C GLU A 51 7.00 -7.75 4.61
N LEU A 52 6.81 -6.45 4.50
CA LEU A 52 7.90 -5.52 4.21
C LEU A 52 8.93 -5.51 5.35
N LEU A 53 8.49 -5.40 6.61
CA LEU A 53 9.39 -5.38 7.75
C LEU A 53 10.15 -6.71 7.90
N GLU A 54 9.47 -7.86 7.71
CA GLU A 54 10.13 -9.18 7.67
C GLU A 54 11.17 -9.28 6.53
N THR A 55 10.92 -8.68 5.38
CA THR A 55 11.90 -8.62 4.29
C THR A 55 13.11 -7.78 4.67
N LEU A 56 12.90 -6.63 5.31
CA LEU A 56 13.97 -5.77 5.79
C LEU A 56 14.82 -6.44 6.87
N SER A 57 14.26 -7.40 7.62
CA SER A 57 15.03 -8.19 8.59
C SER A 57 16.17 -8.99 7.94
N GLY A 58 16.00 -9.39 6.68
CA GLY A 58 17.04 -10.05 5.90
C GLY A 58 18.28 -9.18 5.64
N TYR A 59 18.12 -7.86 5.67
CA TYR A 59 19.21 -6.88 5.48
C TYR A 59 19.80 -6.42 6.81
N THR A 60 18.97 -6.29 7.86
CA THR A 60 19.39 -5.79 9.17
C THR A 60 19.87 -6.89 10.11
N GLY A 61 19.44 -8.12 9.91
CA GLY A 61 19.63 -9.22 10.85
C GLY A 61 18.77 -9.10 12.12
N TRP A 62 17.77 -8.25 12.12
CA TRP A 62 16.86 -8.04 13.24
C TRP A 62 15.97 -9.26 13.49
N GLN A 63 15.59 -9.45 14.76
CA GLN A 63 14.49 -10.32 15.16
C GLN A 63 13.39 -9.47 15.80
N PHE A 64 12.14 -9.80 15.55
CA PHE A 64 11.04 -8.99 16.01
C PHE A 64 10.30 -9.60 17.19
N GLU A 65 10.01 -8.74 18.18
CA GLU A 65 9.05 -8.99 19.23
C GLU A 65 7.84 -8.06 19.01
N TYR A 66 6.69 -8.63 18.61
CA TYR A 66 5.50 -7.86 18.32
C TYR A 66 4.71 -7.59 19.60
N VAL A 67 4.56 -6.31 19.93
CA VAL A 67 3.75 -5.79 21.04
C VAL A 67 2.39 -5.37 20.49
N THR A 68 1.35 -6.14 20.78
CA THR A 68 -0.03 -5.82 20.34
C THR A 68 -0.59 -4.68 21.20
N CYS A 69 -1.08 -3.65 20.54
CA CYS A 69 -1.70 -2.45 21.12
C CYS A 69 -2.69 -1.86 20.12
N ASP A 70 -3.59 -0.97 20.54
CA ASP A 70 -4.27 -0.13 19.57
C ASP A 70 -3.35 1.00 19.07
N TRP A 71 -3.75 1.72 18.03
CA TRP A 71 -2.89 2.72 17.39
C TRP A 71 -2.39 3.79 18.38
N SER A 72 -3.29 4.32 19.19
CA SER A 72 -2.96 5.38 20.16
C SER A 72 -2.03 4.87 21.26
N ASP A 73 -2.25 3.66 21.76
CA ASP A 73 -1.41 3.03 22.79
C ASP A 73 -0.02 2.68 22.22
N CYS A 74 0.05 2.17 20.97
CA CYS A 74 1.33 1.93 20.29
C CYS A 74 2.14 3.24 20.14
N PHE A 75 1.48 4.33 19.81
CA PHE A 75 2.10 5.65 19.67
C PHE A 75 2.72 6.13 21.00
N GLU A 76 1.98 6.02 22.10
CA GLU A 76 2.51 6.36 23.43
C GLU A 76 3.64 5.40 23.86
N LYS A 77 3.53 4.11 23.58
CA LYS A 77 4.58 3.14 23.84
C LYS A 77 5.86 3.44 23.06
N LEU A 78 5.74 3.91 21.82
CA LEU A 78 6.88 4.33 21.01
C LEU A 78 7.59 5.51 21.65
N LYS A 79 6.86 6.54 22.07
CA LYS A 79 7.40 7.72 22.73
C LYS A 79 8.13 7.36 24.03
N ASN A 80 7.55 6.49 24.82
CA ASN A 80 8.09 6.05 26.10
C ASN A 80 9.23 5.03 25.99
N GLY A 81 9.51 4.51 24.79
CA GLY A 81 10.55 3.50 24.54
C GLY A 81 10.17 2.08 25.01
N GLU A 82 8.89 1.81 25.17
CA GLU A 82 8.36 0.45 25.42
C GLU A 82 8.36 -0.38 24.15
N ILE A 83 8.22 0.25 22.97
CA ILE A 83 8.49 -0.30 21.65
C ILE A 83 9.57 0.52 20.97
N ASP A 84 10.24 -0.07 19.99
CA ASP A 84 11.37 0.53 19.28
C ASP A 84 10.96 1.13 17.93
N ILE A 85 9.98 0.51 17.26
CA ILE A 85 9.50 0.86 15.93
C ILE A 85 8.01 0.55 15.79
N MET A 86 7.31 1.35 14.99
CA MET A 86 6.00 1.03 14.43
C MET A 86 5.93 1.55 12.99
N GLY A 87 5.17 0.87 12.14
CA GLY A 87 4.90 1.30 10.77
C GLY A 87 3.61 2.10 10.68
N ASP A 88 3.27 2.50 9.44
CA ASP A 88 1.97 3.03 9.08
C ASP A 88 1.65 4.39 9.73
N ILE A 89 2.68 5.22 9.80
CA ILE A 89 2.59 6.54 10.42
C ILE A 89 2.76 7.63 9.35
N SER A 90 1.75 8.48 9.20
CA SER A 90 1.85 9.68 8.38
C SER A 90 2.88 10.64 8.97
N TYR A 91 3.78 11.14 8.14
CA TYR A 91 4.75 12.15 8.54
C TYR A 91 4.04 13.49 8.78
N THR A 92 4.28 14.08 9.95
CA THR A 92 3.95 15.49 10.22
C THR A 92 5.11 16.16 10.96
N GLU A 93 5.28 17.45 10.75
CA GLU A 93 6.39 18.21 11.37
C GLU A 93 6.32 18.12 12.90
N ASP A 94 5.14 18.26 13.49
CA ASP A 94 4.94 18.17 14.94
C ASP A 94 5.39 16.80 15.50
N ARG A 95 5.16 15.72 14.79
CA ARG A 95 5.58 14.37 15.21
C ARG A 95 7.09 14.19 15.25
N THR A 96 7.85 14.95 14.46
CA THR A 96 9.32 14.88 14.47
C THR A 96 9.93 15.33 15.80
N GLU A 97 9.20 16.09 16.60
CA GLU A 97 9.62 16.44 17.95
C GLU A 97 9.60 15.26 18.91
N GLU A 98 8.75 14.26 18.65
CA GLU A 98 8.48 13.14 19.55
C GLU A 98 9.12 11.82 19.09
N MET A 99 9.37 11.63 17.79
CA MET A 99 9.89 10.39 17.21
C MET A 99 10.82 10.65 16.01
N LEU A 100 11.52 9.61 15.57
CA LEU A 100 12.27 9.60 14.31
C LEU A 100 11.42 8.94 13.23
N PHE A 101 11.61 9.35 11.98
CA PHE A 101 10.99 8.74 10.82
C PHE A 101 12.05 8.12 9.90
N SER A 102 11.70 7.06 9.17
CA SER A 102 12.52 6.59 8.05
C SER A 102 12.69 7.70 7.01
N ASP A 103 13.81 7.72 6.29
CA ASP A 103 14.08 8.73 5.26
C ASP A 103 13.08 8.59 4.09
N GLU A 104 12.80 7.35 3.70
CA GLU A 104 11.86 7.03 2.65
C GLU A 104 10.55 6.48 3.23
N PRO A 105 9.40 6.72 2.57
CA PRO A 105 8.15 6.13 2.99
C PRO A 105 8.19 4.60 2.85
N MET A 106 7.58 3.90 3.79
CA MET A 106 7.38 2.46 3.69
C MET A 106 6.29 2.11 2.66
N GLY A 107 5.41 3.05 2.35
CA GLY A 107 4.32 2.88 1.41
C GLY A 107 3.51 4.17 1.25
N GLU A 108 2.39 4.05 0.57
CA GLU A 108 1.46 5.16 0.35
C GLU A 108 0.04 4.75 0.70
N GLU A 109 -0.66 5.57 1.46
CA GLU A 109 -2.12 5.53 1.54
C GLU A 109 -2.68 6.29 0.35
N LYS A 110 -3.62 5.68 -0.36
CA LYS A 110 -4.32 6.31 -1.47
C LYS A 110 -5.78 6.49 -1.11
N TYR A 111 -6.28 7.70 -1.30
CA TYR A 111 -7.65 8.08 -1.00
C TYR A 111 -8.45 8.20 -2.29
N TYR A 112 -9.55 7.49 -2.34
CA TYR A 112 -10.45 7.46 -3.49
C TYR A 112 -11.82 8.01 -3.13
N LEU A 113 -12.45 8.64 -4.11
CA LEU A 113 -13.86 8.98 -4.08
C LEU A 113 -14.66 7.78 -4.55
N TYR A 114 -15.57 7.28 -3.72
CA TYR A 114 -16.40 6.10 -3.97
C TYR A 114 -17.87 6.49 -4.14
N ALA A 115 -18.59 5.76 -5.00
CA ALA A 115 -20.04 5.86 -5.11
C ALA A 115 -20.66 4.50 -5.44
N ASP A 116 -21.96 4.39 -5.23
CA ASP A 116 -22.74 3.22 -5.59
C ASP A 116 -22.79 3.06 -7.12
N LEU A 117 -22.55 1.86 -7.62
CA LEU A 117 -22.56 1.50 -9.04
C LEU A 117 -23.93 1.69 -9.72
N SER A 118 -25.00 1.72 -8.95
CA SER A 118 -26.37 1.95 -9.47
C SER A 118 -26.65 3.41 -9.80
N ARG A 119 -25.79 4.36 -9.33
CA ARG A 119 -25.97 5.79 -9.61
C ARG A 119 -25.91 6.06 -11.11
N ALA A 120 -26.94 6.71 -11.63
CA ALA A 120 -27.07 7.07 -13.03
C ALA A 120 -26.73 8.54 -13.30
N ASP A 121 -26.50 9.31 -12.25
CA ASP A 121 -26.26 10.75 -12.25
C ASP A 121 -24.83 11.14 -11.86
N ILE A 122 -23.95 10.15 -11.68
CA ILE A 122 -22.52 10.32 -11.41
C ILE A 122 -21.73 9.59 -12.48
N SER A 123 -20.66 10.22 -12.97
CA SER A 123 -19.74 9.63 -13.96
C SER A 123 -18.28 9.76 -13.52
N ALA A 124 -17.54 8.68 -13.66
CA ALA A 124 -16.09 8.68 -13.48
C ALA A 124 -15.35 9.38 -14.64
N SER A 125 -15.99 9.54 -15.80
CA SER A 125 -15.44 10.23 -16.97
C SER A 125 -15.74 11.73 -17.01
N ASP A 126 -16.76 12.20 -16.25
CA ASP A 126 -17.11 13.63 -16.14
C ASP A 126 -17.35 14.04 -14.68
N TYR A 127 -16.31 14.57 -14.05
CA TYR A 127 -16.38 15.01 -12.65
C TYR A 127 -17.38 16.16 -12.40
N LYS A 128 -17.83 16.89 -13.44
CA LYS A 128 -18.86 17.93 -13.28
C LYS A 128 -20.18 17.39 -12.77
N THR A 129 -20.43 16.10 -12.93
CA THR A 129 -21.58 15.41 -12.36
C THR A 129 -21.60 15.40 -10.82
N LEU A 130 -20.47 15.72 -10.20
CA LEU A 130 -20.31 15.81 -8.74
C LEU A 130 -20.69 17.19 -8.18
N ASN A 131 -20.87 18.22 -9.03
CA ASN A 131 -21.25 19.54 -8.53
C ASN A 131 -22.57 19.50 -7.75
N GLY A 132 -22.54 20.06 -6.54
CA GLY A 132 -23.67 20.08 -5.62
C GLY A 132 -24.01 18.73 -4.97
N LYS A 133 -23.19 17.70 -5.18
CA LYS A 133 -23.34 16.40 -4.49
C LYS A 133 -22.82 16.50 -3.05
N LYS A 134 -23.37 15.64 -2.19
CA LYS A 134 -22.94 15.48 -0.82
C LYS A 134 -21.84 14.41 -0.76
N VAL A 135 -20.66 14.82 -0.32
CA VAL A 135 -19.49 13.97 -0.21
C VAL A 135 -19.18 13.68 1.25
N GLY A 136 -19.29 12.40 1.64
CA GLY A 136 -18.87 11.95 2.95
C GLY A 136 -17.35 11.99 3.08
N VAL A 137 -16.82 12.64 4.10
CA VAL A 137 -15.38 12.67 4.40
C VAL A 137 -15.17 12.81 5.91
N LEU A 138 -14.09 12.27 6.44
CA LEU A 138 -13.71 12.48 7.84
C LEU A 138 -13.18 13.93 7.98
N MET A 139 -14.04 14.81 8.48
CA MET A 139 -13.74 16.24 8.57
C MET A 139 -12.62 16.55 9.58
N GLY A 140 -11.83 17.58 9.27
CA GLY A 140 -10.67 17.99 10.09
C GLY A 140 -9.45 17.09 9.91
N THR A 141 -9.41 16.27 8.85
CA THR A 141 -8.32 15.34 8.58
C THR A 141 -7.72 15.56 7.18
N GLU A 142 -6.59 14.92 6.92
CA GLU A 142 -5.89 14.98 5.63
C GLU A 142 -6.77 14.59 4.42
N PRO A 143 -7.62 13.55 4.46
CA PRO A 143 -8.58 13.26 3.40
C PRO A 143 -9.51 14.43 3.01
N GLU A 144 -9.94 15.27 3.97
CA GLU A 144 -10.74 16.45 3.65
C GLU A 144 -9.92 17.52 2.92
N VAL A 145 -8.68 17.73 3.33
CA VAL A 145 -7.74 18.65 2.65
C VAL A 145 -7.51 18.17 1.21
N MET A 146 -7.22 16.90 1.02
CA MET A 146 -7.03 16.29 -0.32
C MET A 146 -8.26 16.43 -1.21
N LEU A 147 -9.45 16.21 -0.64
CA LEU A 147 -10.71 16.39 -1.37
C LEU A 147 -10.88 17.85 -1.82
N THR A 148 -10.63 18.81 -0.92
CA THR A 148 -10.74 20.25 -1.20
C THR A 148 -9.76 20.66 -2.31
N GLU A 149 -8.50 20.24 -2.23
CA GLU A 149 -7.48 20.53 -3.24
C GLU A 149 -7.85 19.91 -4.61
N TRP A 150 -8.41 18.69 -4.58
CA TRP A 150 -8.88 18.03 -5.79
C TRP A 150 -10.07 18.78 -6.42
N GLU A 151 -11.02 19.24 -5.61
CA GLU A 151 -12.16 20.05 -6.06
C GLU A 151 -11.70 21.36 -6.69
N GLU A 152 -10.77 22.07 -6.05
CA GLU A 152 -10.19 23.30 -6.58
C GLU A 152 -9.53 23.08 -7.95
N LYS A 153 -8.73 22.00 -8.05
CA LYS A 153 -8.04 21.62 -9.29
C LYS A 153 -9.00 21.42 -10.46
N TYR A 154 -10.18 20.84 -10.22
CA TYR A 154 -11.17 20.54 -11.27
C TYR A 154 -12.31 21.55 -11.36
N GLY A 155 -12.29 22.61 -10.54
CA GLY A 155 -13.31 23.64 -10.50
C GLY A 155 -14.68 23.13 -10.07
N LEU A 156 -14.69 22.22 -9.10
CA LEU A 156 -15.88 21.57 -8.55
C LEU A 156 -16.28 22.22 -7.24
N LYS A 157 -17.54 22.03 -6.87
CA LYS A 157 -18.07 22.44 -5.59
C LYS A 157 -19.05 21.38 -5.09
N THR A 158 -18.68 20.68 -4.05
CA THR A 158 -19.52 19.68 -3.36
C THR A 158 -19.92 20.17 -1.96
N GLU A 159 -20.77 19.42 -1.27
CA GLU A 159 -21.12 19.64 0.13
C GLU A 159 -20.45 18.55 0.97
N HIS A 160 -19.47 18.93 1.81
CA HIS A 160 -18.81 17.98 2.71
C HIS A 160 -19.74 17.60 3.87
N VAL A 161 -19.88 16.30 4.08
CA VAL A 161 -20.66 15.72 5.18
C VAL A 161 -19.72 14.86 6.03
N ASN A 162 -19.70 15.11 7.32
CA ASN A 162 -18.83 14.34 8.22
C ASN A 162 -19.22 12.85 8.23
N VAL A 163 -18.23 11.98 8.03
CA VAL A 163 -18.31 10.53 8.26
C VAL A 163 -17.21 10.13 9.22
N SER A 164 -17.55 9.30 10.20
CA SER A 164 -16.61 8.93 11.26
C SER A 164 -15.78 7.69 10.96
N ASN A 165 -16.26 6.82 10.07
CA ASN A 165 -15.61 5.57 9.64
C ASN A 165 -16.34 4.96 8.44
N ASN A 166 -15.84 3.84 7.93
CA ASN A 166 -16.40 3.13 6.78
C ASN A 166 -17.83 2.65 6.99
N GLU A 167 -18.21 2.22 8.20
CA GLU A 167 -19.57 1.77 8.48
C GLU A 167 -20.56 2.96 8.48
N ASP A 168 -20.18 4.10 9.04
CA ASP A 168 -20.96 5.33 8.99
C ASP A 168 -21.12 5.83 7.54
N ALA A 169 -20.04 5.80 6.74
CA ALA A 169 -20.10 6.14 5.31
C ALA A 169 -21.09 5.25 4.56
N LYS A 170 -21.03 3.94 4.77
CA LYS A 170 -21.93 2.96 4.17
C LYS A 170 -23.40 3.20 4.58
N GLN A 171 -23.67 3.43 5.86
CA GLN A 171 -25.03 3.72 6.34
C GLN A 171 -25.58 5.01 5.74
N LYS A 172 -24.79 6.09 5.72
CA LYS A 172 -25.18 7.37 5.13
C LYS A 172 -25.42 7.27 3.62
N LEU A 173 -24.58 6.48 2.92
CA LEU A 173 -24.77 6.22 1.49
C LEU A 173 -26.09 5.48 1.24
N ALA A 174 -26.36 4.42 2.01
CA ALA A 174 -27.60 3.64 1.91
C ALA A 174 -28.87 4.45 2.25
N ASN A 175 -28.76 5.41 3.17
CA ASN A 175 -29.84 6.31 3.56
C ASN A 175 -29.98 7.54 2.64
N HIS A 176 -29.15 7.67 1.60
CA HIS A 176 -29.07 8.84 0.71
C HIS A 176 -28.77 10.17 1.45
N GLU A 177 -28.09 10.09 2.57
CA GLU A 177 -27.59 11.27 3.30
C GLU A 177 -26.33 11.84 2.65
N ILE A 178 -25.58 10.97 1.93
CA ILE A 178 -24.44 11.31 1.08
C ILE A 178 -24.62 10.67 -0.31
N ASP A 179 -23.99 11.25 -1.32
CA ASP A 179 -24.01 10.76 -2.71
C ASP A 179 -22.78 9.90 -3.04
N CYS A 180 -21.66 10.21 -2.42
CA CYS A 180 -20.37 9.54 -2.54
C CYS A 180 -19.56 9.83 -1.26
N PHE A 181 -18.41 9.19 -1.11
CA PHE A 181 -17.54 9.38 0.07
C PHE A 181 -16.07 9.15 -0.26
N VAL A 182 -15.18 9.73 0.55
CA VAL A 182 -13.73 9.49 0.47
C VAL A 182 -13.33 8.43 1.47
N SER A 183 -12.59 7.42 1.00
CA SER A 183 -11.98 6.39 1.84
C SER A 183 -10.65 5.92 1.24
N LEU A 184 -9.92 5.12 2.01
CA LEU A 184 -8.70 4.44 1.57
C LEU A 184 -8.98 3.45 0.42
N GLU A 185 -7.92 3.03 -0.26
CA GLU A 185 -7.93 1.97 -1.25
C GLU A 185 -8.28 0.63 -0.60
N GLU A 186 -9.55 0.20 -0.71
CA GLU A 186 -10.06 -1.01 -0.08
C GLU A 186 -10.92 -1.80 -1.06
N SER A 187 -10.54 -3.07 -1.29
CA SER A 187 -11.20 -3.93 -2.28
C SER A 187 -12.61 -4.37 -1.88
N PHE A 188 -12.92 -4.42 -0.58
CA PHE A 188 -14.22 -4.92 -0.09
C PHE A 188 -15.42 -4.06 -0.54
N TRP A 189 -15.20 -2.82 -0.94
CA TRP A 189 -16.26 -1.95 -1.46
C TRP A 189 -16.93 -2.53 -2.72
N ALA A 190 -16.15 -3.20 -3.57
CA ALA A 190 -16.66 -3.82 -4.79
C ALA A 190 -17.73 -4.89 -4.50
N ASP A 191 -17.56 -5.69 -3.44
CA ASP A 191 -18.52 -6.70 -3.01
C ASP A 191 -19.86 -6.10 -2.56
N LEU A 192 -19.85 -4.84 -2.17
CA LEU A 192 -21.03 -4.07 -1.78
C LEU A 192 -21.66 -3.28 -2.93
N GLY A 193 -21.17 -3.44 -4.16
CA GLY A 193 -21.64 -2.68 -5.32
C GLY A 193 -21.21 -1.21 -5.31
N ILE A 194 -20.15 -0.89 -4.58
CA ILE A 194 -19.55 0.44 -4.48
C ILE A 194 -18.23 0.42 -5.24
N SER A 195 -17.97 1.44 -6.06
CA SER A 195 -16.75 1.53 -6.84
C SER A 195 -16.15 2.93 -6.78
N THR A 196 -14.91 3.04 -7.23
CA THR A 196 -14.17 4.29 -7.26
C THR A 196 -14.59 5.16 -8.44
N ILE A 197 -14.74 6.46 -8.18
CA ILE A 197 -14.86 7.48 -9.23
C ILE A 197 -13.46 7.88 -9.68
N THR A 198 -12.61 8.25 -8.72
CA THR A 198 -11.23 8.68 -8.97
C THR A 198 -10.43 8.69 -7.67
N ARG A 199 -9.10 8.75 -7.81
CA ARG A 199 -8.22 9.02 -6.68
C ARG A 199 -8.20 10.54 -6.43
N VAL A 200 -8.48 10.96 -5.19
CA VAL A 200 -8.45 12.36 -4.78
C VAL A 200 -7.09 12.77 -4.20
N GLY A 201 -6.37 11.83 -3.61
CA GLY A 201 -5.06 12.12 -3.04
C GLY A 201 -4.28 10.87 -2.65
N LYS A 202 -3.09 11.09 -2.11
CA LYS A 202 -2.24 10.06 -1.51
C LYS A 202 -1.36 10.70 -0.45
N SER A 203 -1.02 9.95 0.58
CA SER A 203 -0.10 10.33 1.65
C SER A 203 0.97 9.26 1.82
N GLY A 204 2.23 9.68 2.02
CA GLY A 204 3.28 8.76 2.39
C GLY A 204 3.10 8.28 3.82
N ILE A 205 3.26 6.98 4.04
CA ILE A 205 3.35 6.37 5.36
C ILE A 205 4.76 5.90 5.62
N TYR A 206 5.20 6.03 6.86
CA TYR A 206 6.59 5.83 7.25
C TYR A 206 6.71 4.86 8.41
N TYR A 207 7.89 4.31 8.59
CA TYR A 207 8.27 3.76 9.88
C TYR A 207 8.61 4.90 10.83
N ALA A 208 8.01 4.87 12.02
CA ALA A 208 8.37 5.73 13.13
C ALA A 208 9.16 4.94 14.17
N LEU A 209 10.23 5.54 14.70
CA LEU A 209 11.13 4.93 15.66
C LEU A 209 11.20 5.78 16.93
N ASN A 210 11.45 5.15 18.07
CA ASN A 210 11.68 5.89 19.31
C ASN A 210 12.81 6.90 19.12
N LYS A 211 12.63 8.11 19.62
CA LYS A 211 13.53 9.27 19.42
C LYS A 211 14.99 8.99 19.82
N ASN A 212 15.20 8.07 20.75
CA ASN A 212 16.54 7.71 21.25
C ASN A 212 17.20 6.56 20.46
N ARG A 213 16.56 6.09 19.37
CA ARG A 213 17.01 4.95 18.59
C ARG A 213 17.50 5.38 17.18
N SER A 214 18.37 6.38 17.14
CA SER A 214 19.04 6.78 15.88
C SER A 214 19.87 5.66 15.26
N ASP A 215 20.36 4.71 16.08
CA ASP A 215 21.01 3.50 15.64
C ASP A 215 20.09 2.64 14.75
N LEU A 216 18.85 2.45 15.17
CA LEU A 216 17.86 1.67 14.40
C LEU A 216 17.42 2.42 13.15
N LYS A 217 17.26 3.76 13.23
CA LYS A 217 16.92 4.54 12.04
C LYS A 217 17.97 4.36 10.94
N GLU A 218 19.25 4.51 11.26
CA GLU A 218 20.34 4.35 10.29
C GLU A 218 20.35 2.93 9.68
N GLU A 219 20.19 1.88 10.50
CA GLU A 219 20.13 0.50 10.03
C GLU A 219 18.91 0.27 9.12
N LEU A 220 17.74 0.82 9.47
CA LEU A 220 16.51 0.72 8.70
C LEU A 220 16.63 1.41 7.35
N ASP A 221 17.09 2.68 7.33
CA ASP A 221 17.25 3.45 6.09
C ASP A 221 18.25 2.80 5.14
N ASN A 222 19.34 2.22 5.69
CA ASN A 222 20.28 1.44 4.89
C ASN A 222 19.65 0.18 4.30
N ALA A 223 18.81 -0.51 5.08
CA ALA A 223 18.11 -1.71 4.61
C ALA A 223 17.06 -1.38 3.54
N MET A 224 16.32 -0.28 3.69
CA MET A 224 15.34 0.17 2.70
C MET A 224 16.02 0.53 1.38
N ARG A 225 17.13 1.28 1.42
CA ARG A 225 17.94 1.57 0.21
C ARG A 225 18.49 0.30 -0.44
N ALA A 226 19.03 -0.63 0.35
CA ALA A 226 19.56 -1.87 -0.17
C ALA A 226 18.49 -2.76 -0.81
N LEU A 227 17.28 -2.76 -0.26
CA LEU A 227 16.13 -3.45 -0.86
C LEU A 227 15.74 -2.81 -2.20
N ASP A 228 15.66 -1.47 -2.26
CA ASP A 228 15.31 -0.76 -3.48
C ASP A 228 16.36 -0.99 -4.59
N GLU A 229 17.65 -0.95 -4.25
CA GLU A 229 18.73 -1.26 -5.19
C GLU A 229 18.69 -2.72 -5.71
N ALA A 230 18.40 -3.68 -4.81
CA ALA A 230 18.37 -5.11 -5.17
C ALA A 230 17.08 -5.53 -5.90
N ALA A 231 15.96 -4.90 -5.60
CA ALA A 231 14.65 -5.24 -6.11
C ALA A 231 13.74 -3.99 -6.23
N PRO A 232 13.96 -3.11 -7.23
CA PRO A 232 13.31 -1.80 -7.35
C PRO A 232 11.78 -1.85 -7.42
N PHE A 233 11.20 -2.98 -7.78
CA PHE A 233 9.75 -3.16 -7.89
C PHE A 233 9.13 -3.91 -6.72
N TYR A 234 9.93 -4.33 -5.73
CA TYR A 234 9.46 -5.19 -4.64
C TYR A 234 8.31 -4.57 -3.86
N THR A 235 8.45 -3.32 -3.42
CA THR A 235 7.42 -2.61 -2.65
C THR A 235 6.14 -2.39 -3.46
N ALA A 236 6.27 -2.08 -4.76
CA ALA A 236 5.13 -1.93 -5.66
C ALA A 236 4.40 -3.26 -5.89
N ASP A 237 5.12 -4.36 -6.11
CA ASP A 237 4.54 -5.69 -6.28
C ASP A 237 3.92 -6.21 -4.99
N LEU A 238 4.55 -5.92 -3.85
CA LEU A 238 4.01 -6.22 -2.53
C LEU A 238 2.71 -5.45 -2.29
N TYR A 239 2.71 -4.14 -2.56
CA TYR A 239 1.54 -3.29 -2.45
C TYR A 239 0.37 -3.84 -3.31
N LYS A 240 0.64 -4.16 -4.56
CA LYS A 240 -0.36 -4.71 -5.48
C LYS A 240 -0.99 -6.03 -5.00
N ARG A 241 -0.26 -6.85 -4.24
CA ARG A 241 -0.80 -8.09 -3.65
C ARG A 241 -1.87 -7.83 -2.58
N TYR A 242 -1.76 -6.72 -1.87
CA TYR A 242 -2.66 -6.40 -0.76
C TYR A 242 -3.74 -5.38 -1.15
N PHE A 243 -3.46 -4.50 -2.11
CA PHE A 243 -4.27 -3.34 -2.46
C PHE A 243 -4.62 -3.28 -3.95
N SER A 244 -4.94 -4.42 -4.58
CA SER A 244 -5.48 -4.38 -5.94
C SER A 244 -6.97 -4.03 -5.88
N LEU A 245 -7.36 -2.97 -6.58
CA LEU A 245 -8.77 -2.64 -6.79
C LEU A 245 -9.27 -3.30 -8.08
N ASP A 246 -10.38 -4.01 -7.98
CA ASP A 246 -11.17 -4.34 -9.16
C ASP A 246 -11.92 -3.07 -9.60
N TYR A 247 -11.37 -2.39 -10.60
CA TYR A 247 -11.96 -1.14 -11.10
C TYR A 247 -13.15 -1.42 -12.00
N ILE A 248 -14.35 -1.11 -11.49
CA ILE A 248 -15.58 -1.09 -12.29
C ILE A 248 -15.97 0.39 -12.47
N PRO A 249 -15.94 0.94 -13.71
CA PRO A 249 -16.22 2.36 -13.91
C PRO A 249 -17.67 2.69 -13.55
N ILE A 250 -17.86 3.80 -12.84
CA ILE A 250 -19.17 4.37 -12.59
C ILE A 250 -19.57 5.18 -13.83
N LEU A 251 -20.68 4.78 -14.45
CA LEU A 251 -21.20 5.35 -15.68
C LEU A 251 -22.59 5.94 -15.47
N THR A 252 -22.87 7.07 -16.11
CA THR A 252 -24.21 7.63 -16.18
C THR A 252 -25.19 6.72 -16.94
N GLY A 253 -26.48 7.00 -16.81
CA GLY A 253 -27.49 6.30 -17.58
C GLY A 253 -27.31 6.45 -19.10
N GLU A 254 -26.85 7.62 -19.57
CA GLU A 254 -26.56 7.86 -20.99
C GLU A 254 -25.34 7.09 -21.47
N GLU A 255 -24.26 7.05 -20.70
CA GLU A 255 -23.05 6.26 -21.01
C GLU A 255 -23.37 4.77 -21.08
N LYS A 256 -24.14 4.25 -20.11
CA LYS A 256 -24.61 2.85 -20.13
C LYS A 256 -25.48 2.53 -21.35
N ALA A 257 -26.38 3.45 -21.73
CA ALA A 257 -27.22 3.30 -22.91
C ALA A 257 -26.36 3.30 -24.20
N TRP A 258 -25.41 4.23 -24.28
CA TRP A 258 -24.49 4.33 -25.41
C TRP A 258 -23.66 3.03 -25.61
N LEU A 259 -23.08 2.50 -24.52
CA LEU A 259 -22.34 1.22 -24.59
C LEU A 259 -23.21 0.07 -25.05
N LYS A 260 -24.47 0.01 -24.58
CA LYS A 260 -25.40 -1.04 -24.99
C LYS A 260 -25.78 -0.95 -26.48
N GLU A 261 -25.91 0.27 -27.02
CA GLU A 261 -26.26 0.50 -28.40
C GLU A 261 -25.09 0.23 -29.37
N HIS A 262 -23.86 0.62 -28.98
CA HIS A 262 -22.69 0.53 -29.85
C HIS A 262 -21.99 -0.84 -29.80
N GLY A 263 -22.22 -1.63 -28.77
CA GLY A 263 -21.64 -2.98 -28.62
C GLY A 263 -20.12 -2.97 -28.54
N ALA A 264 -19.44 -3.90 -29.23
CA ALA A 264 -18.00 -4.03 -29.17
C ALA A 264 -17.28 -2.88 -29.90
N ILE A 265 -16.37 -2.22 -29.19
CA ILE A 265 -15.51 -1.18 -29.75
C ILE A 265 -14.41 -1.83 -30.57
N LYS A 266 -14.23 -1.37 -31.83
CA LYS A 266 -13.14 -1.83 -32.68
C LYS A 266 -11.89 -0.98 -32.43
N MET A 267 -10.82 -1.62 -31.99
CA MET A 267 -9.53 -0.96 -31.80
C MET A 267 -8.53 -1.41 -32.85
N GLY A 268 -7.76 -0.47 -33.39
CA GLY A 268 -6.66 -0.75 -34.29
C GLY A 268 -5.34 -0.73 -33.51
N PHE A 269 -4.52 -1.76 -33.73
CA PHE A 269 -3.19 -1.85 -33.14
C PHE A 269 -2.12 -1.74 -34.22
N LEU A 270 -1.07 -0.98 -33.93
CA LEU A 270 0.18 -1.05 -34.69
C LEU A 270 1.05 -2.12 -34.03
N THR A 271 1.29 -3.20 -34.74
CA THR A 271 2.22 -4.24 -34.28
C THR A 271 3.66 -3.78 -34.44
N SER A 272 4.48 -3.99 -33.43
CA SER A 272 5.91 -3.71 -33.45
C SER A 272 6.69 -4.81 -32.74
N ASP A 273 7.93 -5.04 -33.14
CA ASP A 273 8.81 -6.04 -32.51
C ASP A 273 9.35 -5.60 -31.14
N SER A 274 8.90 -4.45 -30.65
CA SER A 274 9.44 -3.83 -29.41
C SER A 274 8.78 -4.32 -28.10
N GLY A 275 7.86 -5.29 -28.14
CA GLY A 275 7.13 -5.78 -26.96
C GLY A 275 6.02 -4.80 -26.49
N VAL A 276 5.82 -3.68 -27.19
CA VAL A 276 4.75 -2.71 -26.87
C VAL A 276 3.40 -3.24 -27.34
N SER A 277 3.34 -3.82 -28.53
CA SER A 277 2.19 -4.53 -29.09
C SER A 277 2.66 -5.51 -30.15
N THR A 278 2.43 -6.79 -29.93
CA THR A 278 2.85 -7.88 -30.82
C THR A 278 1.65 -8.72 -31.18
N PHE A 279 1.54 -9.11 -32.44
CA PHE A 279 0.52 -10.05 -32.94
C PHE A 279 1.16 -11.37 -33.24
N ASP A 280 0.67 -12.46 -32.67
CA ASP A 280 1.06 -13.83 -33.01
C ASP A 280 0.12 -14.38 -34.09
N PRO A 281 0.58 -14.52 -35.32
CA PRO A 281 -0.26 -15.04 -36.42
C PRO A 281 -0.62 -16.54 -36.27
N ALA A 282 0.08 -17.29 -35.41
CA ALA A 282 -0.20 -18.71 -35.18
C ALA A 282 -1.39 -18.92 -34.21
N THR A 283 -1.50 -18.04 -33.18
CA THR A 283 -2.58 -18.11 -32.22
C THR A 283 -3.69 -17.09 -32.51
N GLY A 284 -3.40 -16.04 -33.27
CA GLY A 284 -4.32 -14.91 -33.49
C GLY A 284 -4.40 -13.94 -32.29
N GLU A 285 -3.49 -14.06 -31.35
CA GLU A 285 -3.50 -13.27 -30.12
C GLU A 285 -2.62 -12.02 -30.23
N PHE A 286 -3.07 -10.97 -29.56
CA PHE A 286 -2.26 -9.78 -29.32
C PHE A 286 -1.67 -9.85 -27.91
N THR A 287 -0.40 -9.49 -27.76
CA THR A 287 0.33 -9.43 -26.51
C THR A 287 1.13 -8.13 -26.41
N GLY A 288 1.56 -7.77 -25.21
CA GLY A 288 2.37 -6.59 -24.95
C GLY A 288 1.67 -5.54 -24.11
N VAL A 289 2.43 -4.52 -23.69
CA VAL A 289 1.99 -3.51 -22.71
C VAL A 289 0.65 -2.86 -23.08
N ILE A 290 0.41 -2.55 -24.37
CA ILE A 290 -0.85 -1.94 -24.80
C ILE A 290 -2.01 -2.93 -24.67
N THR A 291 -1.80 -4.19 -25.01
CA THR A 291 -2.84 -5.23 -24.92
C THR A 291 -3.20 -5.47 -23.46
N ASP A 292 -2.20 -5.59 -22.59
CA ASP A 292 -2.40 -5.82 -21.15
C ASP A 292 -3.09 -4.61 -20.45
N TYR A 293 -2.88 -3.38 -20.98
CA TYR A 293 -3.52 -2.17 -20.48
C TYR A 293 -5.01 -2.06 -20.87
N ILE A 294 -5.41 -2.72 -21.96
CA ILE A 294 -6.77 -2.60 -22.53
C ILE A 294 -7.67 -3.75 -22.06
N GLN A 295 -7.11 -4.89 -21.65
CA GLN A 295 -7.86 -6.01 -21.08
C GLN A 295 -8.30 -5.74 -19.65
#